data_741900feb56cbf2d9d723b55a6143cba
#
_entry.id   741900feb56cbf2d9d723b55a6143cba
#
_cell.length_a   1.000
_cell.length_b   1.000
_cell.length_c   1.000
_cell.angle_alpha   90.00
_cell.angle_beta   90.00
_cell.angle_gamma   90.00
#
_symmetry.space_group_name_H-M   'P 1'
#
loop_
_entity.id
_entity.type
_entity.pdbx_description
1 polymer ?
#
loop_
_entity_poly.entity_id
_entity_poly.type
_entity_poly.pdbx_seq_one_letter_code
_entity_poly.pdbx_strand_id
1 'polypeptide(L)'
;LAQALPTLTNATFNPTHQAEGQSVAVRLEFDKALQAASAELGGSALALTKTADAKVWTGDVVVPVSSELTVGLVVKDYQDLSGNTGAEDSSHSMPITPTITIGTFSDVSGNTTVTINGTTTRFEAGETIALKAVDTDSLVVLGSATVLVDGTWTVDLDLSTLKDGVITVYANGANSLFATADEVNTTFNYSSTTALVVPSYWERYSAELPSQKAA
;
A
#
# COMPACT_ATOMS: atom_id res chain seq x y z
N LEU A 1 -8.41 -23.32 47.55
CA LEU A 1 -8.85 -23.19 46.17
C LEU A 1 -7.78 -22.38 45.43
N ALA A 2 -7.23 -22.94 44.33
CA ALA A 2 -6.29 -22.22 43.49
C ALA A 2 -7.00 -20.98 42.93
N GLN A 3 -6.42 -19.77 43.09
CA GLN A 3 -6.97 -18.55 42.55
C GLN A 3 -6.72 -18.53 41.03
N ALA A 4 -7.77 -18.23 40.22
CA ALA A 4 -7.60 -18.13 38.79
C ALA A 4 -6.62 -17.03 38.46
N LEU A 5 -5.65 -17.26 37.55
CA LEU A 5 -4.69 -16.29 37.10
C LEU A 5 -5.37 -15.28 36.17
N PRO A 6 -4.86 -14.03 36.05
CA PRO A 6 -5.34 -13.07 35.05
C PRO A 6 -5.01 -13.57 33.64
N THR A 7 -5.89 -13.28 32.68
CA THR A 7 -5.71 -13.62 31.25
C THR A 7 -5.97 -12.41 30.37
N LEU A 8 -5.21 -12.28 29.28
CA LEU A 8 -5.53 -11.35 28.19
C LEU A 8 -6.78 -11.87 27.48
N THR A 9 -7.78 -11.02 27.29
CA THR A 9 -9.05 -11.39 26.63
C THR A 9 -9.16 -10.79 25.24
N ASN A 10 -8.49 -9.66 25.01
CA ASN A 10 -8.52 -8.98 23.71
C ASN A 10 -7.32 -8.05 23.56
N ALA A 11 -6.82 -7.94 22.32
CA ALA A 11 -5.85 -6.92 21.91
C ALA A 11 -6.29 -6.30 20.60
N THR A 12 -6.30 -4.97 20.55
CA THR A 12 -6.68 -4.22 19.35
C THR A 12 -5.63 -3.18 19.00
N PHE A 13 -5.53 -2.91 17.69
CA PHE A 13 -4.59 -1.93 17.11
C PHE A 13 -5.38 -0.82 16.41
N ASN A 14 -4.92 0.41 16.55
CA ASN A 14 -5.50 1.56 15.86
C ASN A 14 -4.40 2.45 15.27
N PRO A 15 -4.27 2.51 13.94
CA PRO A 15 -5.06 1.78 12.94
C PRO A 15 -4.84 0.25 12.98
N THR A 16 -5.69 -0.51 12.31
CA THR A 16 -5.65 -1.99 12.31
C THR A 16 -4.44 -2.57 11.61
N HIS A 17 -3.78 -1.80 10.78
CA HIS A 17 -2.46 -2.04 10.17
C HIS A 17 -1.70 -0.71 10.10
N GLN A 18 -0.38 -0.75 10.10
CA GLN A 18 0.43 0.47 10.07
C GLN A 18 1.77 0.22 9.38
N ALA A 19 2.31 1.26 8.75
CA ALA A 19 3.63 1.22 8.13
C ALA A 19 4.75 1.20 9.19
N GLU A 20 5.87 0.59 8.83
CA GLU A 20 7.10 0.65 9.62
C GLU A 20 7.51 2.09 9.91
N GLY A 21 8.04 2.31 11.10
CA GLY A 21 8.45 3.64 11.56
C GLY A 21 7.30 4.56 11.98
N GLN A 22 6.04 4.16 11.77
CA GLN A 22 4.87 4.91 12.19
C GLN A 22 4.35 4.42 13.54
N SER A 23 3.65 5.28 14.26
CA SER A 23 3.08 4.95 15.57
C SER A 23 1.73 4.25 15.42
N VAL A 24 1.48 3.25 16.26
CA VAL A 24 0.20 2.56 16.40
C VAL A 24 -0.22 2.56 17.86
N ALA A 25 -1.50 2.83 18.11
CA ALA A 25 -2.09 2.69 19.44
C ALA A 25 -2.50 1.24 19.68
N VAL A 26 -2.11 0.68 20.81
CA VAL A 26 -2.45 -0.67 21.24
C VAL A 26 -3.36 -0.59 22.47
N ARG A 27 -4.46 -1.36 22.45
CA ARG A 27 -5.38 -1.49 23.57
C ARG A 27 -5.50 -2.94 23.97
N LEU A 28 -5.21 -3.24 25.25
CA LEU A 28 -5.26 -4.56 25.86
C LEU A 28 -6.41 -4.62 26.84
N GLU A 29 -7.15 -5.73 26.82
CA GLU A 29 -8.25 -6.02 27.76
C GLU A 29 -7.97 -7.33 28.49
N PHE A 30 -8.18 -7.30 29.80
CA PHE A 30 -7.96 -8.47 30.67
C PHE A 30 -9.25 -8.86 31.39
N ASP A 31 -9.35 -10.13 31.76
CA ASP A 31 -10.51 -10.66 32.52
C ASP A 31 -10.55 -10.07 33.95
N LYS A 32 -9.42 -9.60 34.49
CA LYS A 32 -9.28 -9.04 35.84
C LYS A 32 -8.63 -7.67 35.82
N ALA A 33 -8.88 -6.89 36.87
CA ALA A 33 -8.16 -5.66 37.12
C ALA A 33 -6.69 -5.96 37.45
N LEU A 34 -5.78 -5.23 36.81
CA LEU A 34 -4.34 -5.40 36.97
C LEU A 34 -3.70 -4.24 37.76
N GLN A 35 -2.62 -4.58 38.48
CA GLN A 35 -1.71 -3.59 39.05
C GLN A 35 -0.50 -3.29 38.16
N ALA A 36 -0.10 -4.24 37.31
CA ALA A 36 1.03 -4.13 36.39
C ALA A 36 0.74 -4.88 35.09
N ALA A 37 1.28 -4.41 33.99
CA ALA A 37 1.35 -5.09 32.71
C ALA A 37 2.53 -4.56 31.89
N SER A 38 3.18 -5.42 31.11
CA SER A 38 4.16 -5.05 30.08
C SER A 38 3.84 -5.73 28.76
N ALA A 39 4.20 -5.08 27.65
CA ALA A 39 4.03 -5.64 26.33
C ALA A 39 5.11 -5.13 25.37
N GLU A 40 5.32 -5.88 24.29
CA GLU A 40 6.24 -5.59 23.21
C GLU A 40 5.57 -5.86 21.87
N LEU A 41 5.76 -4.97 20.90
CA LEU A 41 5.36 -5.20 19.52
C LEU A 41 6.62 -5.40 18.68
N GLY A 42 6.83 -6.61 18.16
CA GLY A 42 8.05 -6.96 17.41
C GLY A 42 9.34 -6.67 18.17
N GLY A 43 9.35 -6.85 19.50
CA GLY A 43 10.48 -6.55 20.38
C GLY A 43 10.60 -5.08 20.82
N SER A 44 9.77 -4.18 20.29
CA SER A 44 9.70 -2.77 20.74
C SER A 44 8.77 -2.66 21.94
N ALA A 45 9.28 -2.16 23.07
CA ALA A 45 8.51 -2.05 24.31
C ALA A 45 7.36 -1.04 24.16
N LEU A 46 6.15 -1.42 24.62
CA LEU A 46 5.01 -0.52 24.76
C LEU A 46 5.06 0.22 26.10
N ALA A 47 4.90 1.54 26.04
CA ALA A 47 4.68 2.36 27.25
C ALA A 47 3.20 2.26 27.67
N LEU A 48 2.83 1.17 28.35
CA LEU A 48 1.47 0.89 28.76
C LEU A 48 1.01 1.80 29.91
N THR A 49 -0.19 2.33 29.76
CA THR A 49 -0.88 3.13 30.79
C THR A 49 -2.22 2.48 31.13
N LYS A 50 -2.48 2.30 32.41
CA LYS A 50 -3.76 1.83 32.91
C LYS A 50 -4.84 2.90 32.72
N THR A 51 -5.99 2.51 32.16
CA THR A 51 -7.16 3.42 32.02
C THR A 51 -7.94 3.51 33.33
N ALA A 52 -9.05 4.25 33.35
CA ALA A 52 -9.96 4.30 34.51
C ALA A 52 -10.53 2.92 34.83
N ASP A 53 -10.72 2.05 33.83
CA ASP A 53 -10.97 0.61 34.03
C ASP A 53 -9.63 -0.11 34.13
N ALA A 54 -9.31 -0.59 35.34
CA ALA A 54 -8.06 -1.31 35.61
C ALA A 54 -7.91 -2.65 34.83
N LYS A 55 -8.94 -3.08 34.10
CA LYS A 55 -8.89 -4.21 33.16
C LYS A 55 -8.41 -3.79 31.76
N VAL A 56 -8.32 -2.50 31.50
CA VAL A 56 -7.98 -1.96 30.18
C VAL A 56 -6.69 -1.16 30.28
N TRP A 57 -5.73 -1.49 29.41
CA TRP A 57 -4.45 -0.82 29.30
C TRP A 57 -4.23 -0.37 27.86
N THR A 58 -3.64 0.80 27.69
CA THR A 58 -3.36 1.39 26.38
C THR A 58 -1.91 1.89 26.33
N GLY A 59 -1.35 1.89 25.13
CA GLY A 59 -0.02 2.47 24.88
C GLY A 59 0.22 2.64 23.40
N ASP A 60 1.16 3.51 23.07
CA ASP A 60 1.61 3.72 21.69
C ASP A 60 2.99 3.11 21.50
N VAL A 61 3.22 2.59 20.30
CA VAL A 61 4.52 2.04 19.92
C VAL A 61 4.80 2.32 18.46
N VAL A 62 6.06 2.55 18.13
CA VAL A 62 6.50 2.64 16.72
C VAL A 62 6.64 1.22 16.16
N VAL A 63 6.02 0.98 15.00
CA VAL A 63 6.10 -0.31 14.30
C VAL A 63 7.55 -0.57 13.89
N PRO A 64 8.17 -1.66 14.37
CA PRO A 64 9.57 -1.96 14.04
C PRO A 64 9.70 -2.41 12.58
N VAL A 65 10.93 -2.32 12.06
CA VAL A 65 11.29 -2.87 10.75
C VAL A 65 11.19 -4.40 10.81
N SER A 66 10.52 -5.00 9.83
CA SER A 66 10.33 -6.44 9.71
C SER A 66 10.25 -6.87 8.25
N SER A 67 10.77 -8.03 7.91
CA SER A 67 10.56 -8.66 6.59
C SER A 67 9.22 -9.39 6.48
N GLU A 68 8.50 -9.56 7.59
CA GLU A 68 7.27 -10.35 7.68
C GLU A 68 6.03 -9.53 7.29
N LEU A 69 4.92 -10.22 7.01
CA LEU A 69 3.62 -9.60 6.74
C LEU A 69 3.00 -8.96 7.99
N THR A 70 3.36 -9.47 9.16
CA THR A 70 2.83 -9.04 10.46
C THR A 70 3.95 -8.80 11.46
N VAL A 71 3.63 -8.04 12.48
CA VAL A 71 4.47 -7.90 13.67
C VAL A 71 3.73 -8.46 14.87
N GLY A 72 4.39 -9.37 15.62
CA GLY A 72 3.82 -10.04 16.77
C GLY A 72 3.75 -9.15 17.99
N LEU A 73 2.65 -9.25 18.75
CA LEU A 73 2.48 -8.64 20.06
C LEU A 73 2.76 -9.71 21.12
N VAL A 74 3.63 -9.37 22.08
CA VAL A 74 3.89 -10.19 23.26
C VAL A 74 3.45 -9.42 24.49
N VAL A 75 2.53 -9.97 25.29
CA VAL A 75 2.04 -9.41 26.56
C VAL A 75 2.54 -10.27 27.71
N LYS A 76 3.27 -9.69 28.64
CA LYS A 76 3.96 -10.41 29.69
C LYS A 76 3.95 -9.66 31.02
N ASP A 77 4.39 -10.30 32.08
CA ASP A 77 4.58 -9.72 33.42
C ASP A 77 3.34 -8.97 33.93
N TYR A 78 2.13 -9.41 33.53
CA TYR A 78 0.91 -8.77 34.02
C TYR A 78 0.39 -9.46 35.27
N GLN A 79 0.04 -8.65 36.26
CA GLN A 79 -0.35 -9.10 37.59
C GLN A 79 -1.71 -8.51 37.99
N ASP A 80 -2.57 -9.37 38.59
CA ASP A 80 -3.81 -8.90 39.20
C ASP A 80 -3.54 -8.14 40.52
N LEU A 81 -4.59 -7.57 41.11
CA LEU A 81 -4.48 -6.79 42.36
C LEU A 81 -4.06 -7.66 43.57
N SER A 82 -4.06 -8.94 43.44
CA SER A 82 -3.61 -9.89 44.45
C SER A 82 -2.18 -10.37 44.23
N GLY A 83 -1.50 -9.90 43.19
CA GLY A 83 -0.13 -10.25 42.83
C GLY A 83 0.01 -11.57 42.05
N ASN A 84 -1.08 -12.16 41.59
CA ASN A 84 -0.99 -13.37 40.75
C ASN A 84 -0.57 -12.94 39.32
N THR A 85 0.44 -13.59 38.78
CA THR A 85 0.97 -13.31 37.44
C THR A 85 0.26 -14.19 36.39
N GLY A 86 -0.20 -13.60 35.32
CA GLY A 86 -0.73 -14.27 34.12
C GLY A 86 0.37 -14.91 33.28
N ALA A 87 -0.02 -15.86 32.45
CA ALA A 87 0.88 -16.45 31.46
C ALA A 87 1.16 -15.47 30.33
N GLU A 88 2.38 -15.50 29.78
CA GLU A 88 2.71 -14.74 28.58
C GLU A 88 1.76 -15.08 27.44
N ASP A 89 1.28 -14.05 26.71
CA ASP A 89 0.44 -14.17 25.52
C ASP A 89 1.18 -13.61 24.31
N SER A 90 1.34 -14.42 23.28
CA SER A 90 1.93 -14.07 21.99
C SER A 90 1.01 -14.44 20.81
N SER A 91 -0.27 -14.61 21.07
CA SER A 91 -1.25 -15.04 20.07
C SER A 91 -1.74 -13.93 19.14
N HIS A 92 -1.40 -12.69 19.43
CA HIS A 92 -1.85 -11.52 18.68
C HIS A 92 -0.75 -10.96 17.78
N SER A 93 -1.13 -10.47 16.60
CA SER A 93 -0.23 -9.78 15.68
C SER A 93 -0.96 -8.69 14.93
N MET A 94 -0.21 -7.70 14.44
CA MET A 94 -0.71 -6.61 13.62
C MET A 94 -0.14 -6.73 12.21
N PRO A 95 -0.96 -6.63 11.14
CA PRO A 95 -0.47 -6.53 9.78
C PRO A 95 0.35 -5.25 9.58
N ILE A 96 1.44 -5.35 8.82
CA ILE A 96 2.21 -4.19 8.38
C ILE A 96 1.63 -3.70 7.05
N THR A 97 1.50 -2.39 6.89
CA THR A 97 1.01 -1.78 5.64
C THR A 97 1.86 -2.23 4.46
N PRO A 98 1.26 -2.84 3.43
CA PRO A 98 1.96 -3.21 2.21
C PRO A 98 2.27 -1.97 1.37
N THR A 99 3.17 -2.09 0.40
CA THR A 99 3.46 -1.00 -0.54
C THR A 99 3.30 -1.46 -1.99
N ILE A 100 2.95 -0.50 -2.85
CA ILE A 100 2.90 -0.67 -4.30
C ILE A 100 3.78 0.41 -4.91
N THR A 101 4.49 0.07 -5.97
CA THR A 101 5.16 1.06 -6.82
C THR A 101 4.70 0.88 -8.26
N ILE A 102 4.66 1.97 -9.00
CA ILE A 102 4.48 1.95 -10.45
C ILE A 102 5.83 2.29 -11.09
N GLY A 103 6.22 1.55 -12.11
CA GLY A 103 7.46 1.80 -12.87
C GLY A 103 7.43 3.14 -13.60
N THR A 104 8.58 3.55 -14.10
CA THR A 104 8.70 4.76 -14.91
C THR A 104 8.20 4.50 -16.34
N PHE A 105 7.50 5.47 -16.91
CA PHE A 105 7.02 5.42 -18.28
C PHE A 105 7.75 6.43 -19.16
N SER A 106 7.97 6.05 -20.41
CA SER A 106 8.22 7.00 -21.49
C SER A 106 6.88 7.43 -22.09
N ASP A 107 6.86 8.58 -22.74
CA ASP A 107 5.70 9.00 -23.53
C ASP A 107 5.35 7.93 -24.57
N VAL A 108 4.05 7.69 -24.76
CA VAL A 108 3.50 6.67 -25.65
C VAL A 108 2.90 7.35 -26.88
N SER A 109 3.36 6.93 -28.07
CA SER A 109 2.87 7.45 -29.34
C SER A 109 2.63 6.30 -30.31
N GLY A 110 1.47 6.33 -31.00
CA GLY A 110 1.10 5.39 -32.02
C GLY A 110 0.69 3.99 -31.52
N ASN A 111 0.54 3.83 -30.21
CA ASN A 111 0.08 2.60 -29.58
C ASN A 111 -1.12 2.88 -28.68
N THR A 112 -2.16 2.09 -28.79
CA THR A 112 -3.33 2.19 -27.90
C THR A 112 -3.21 1.24 -26.70
N THR A 113 -2.39 0.20 -26.78
CA THR A 113 -2.11 -0.70 -25.66
C THR A 113 -0.81 -0.30 -24.99
N VAL A 114 -0.88 -0.08 -23.69
CA VAL A 114 0.26 0.38 -22.85
C VAL A 114 0.49 -0.63 -21.74
N THR A 115 1.72 -1.16 -21.68
CA THR A 115 2.13 -2.06 -20.59
C THR A 115 2.49 -1.24 -19.37
N ILE A 116 1.77 -1.46 -18.28
CA ILE A 116 2.03 -0.90 -16.95
C ILE A 116 2.68 -1.96 -16.10
N ASN A 117 3.72 -1.61 -15.37
CA ASN A 117 4.40 -2.53 -14.47
C ASN A 117 4.77 -1.87 -13.15
N GLY A 118 5.16 -2.68 -12.16
CA GLY A 118 5.61 -2.17 -10.88
C GLY A 118 6.04 -3.29 -9.95
N THR A 119 6.24 -2.93 -8.69
CA THR A 119 6.61 -3.86 -7.62
C THR A 119 5.72 -3.68 -6.41
N THR A 120 5.72 -4.68 -5.55
CA THR A 120 5.02 -4.68 -4.28
C THR A 120 5.93 -5.14 -3.15
N THR A 121 5.60 -4.75 -1.93
CA THR A 121 6.11 -5.40 -0.72
C THR A 121 4.94 -5.84 0.13
N ARG A 122 5.05 -6.97 0.81
CA ARG A 122 4.01 -7.54 1.68
C ARG A 122 2.72 -7.89 0.96
N PHE A 123 2.83 -8.20 -0.32
CA PHE A 123 1.83 -8.92 -1.10
C PHE A 123 2.34 -10.32 -1.38
N GLU A 124 1.45 -11.29 -1.37
CA GLU A 124 1.75 -12.66 -1.77
C GLU A 124 1.52 -12.85 -3.27
N ALA A 125 2.19 -13.83 -3.85
CA ALA A 125 1.96 -14.19 -5.25
C ALA A 125 0.49 -14.61 -5.45
N GLY A 126 -0.12 -14.08 -6.51
CA GLY A 126 -1.54 -14.31 -6.82
C GLY A 126 -2.49 -13.23 -6.31
N GLU A 127 -2.03 -12.33 -5.44
CA GLU A 127 -2.83 -11.18 -5.00
C GLU A 127 -3.00 -10.16 -6.12
N THR A 128 -4.04 -9.33 -6.04
CA THR A 128 -4.46 -8.45 -7.12
C THR A 128 -4.17 -6.99 -6.81
N ILE A 129 -3.56 -6.31 -7.78
CA ILE A 129 -3.43 -4.84 -7.82
C ILE A 129 -4.51 -4.29 -8.75
N ALA A 130 -5.32 -3.37 -8.27
CA ALA A 130 -6.29 -2.65 -9.08
C ALA A 130 -5.63 -1.42 -9.70
N LEU A 131 -5.92 -1.20 -11.00
CA LEU A 131 -5.40 -0.07 -11.76
C LEU A 131 -6.53 0.78 -12.34
N LYS A 132 -6.26 2.06 -12.45
CA LYS A 132 -7.15 3.05 -13.05
C LYS A 132 -6.31 4.05 -13.85
N ALA A 133 -6.51 4.10 -15.17
CA ALA A 133 -5.93 5.14 -16.03
C ALA A 133 -6.99 6.21 -16.31
N VAL A 134 -6.62 7.49 -16.19
CA VAL A 134 -7.54 8.62 -16.30
C VAL A 134 -6.91 9.67 -17.21
N ASP A 135 -7.68 10.18 -18.19
CA ASP A 135 -7.29 11.29 -19.05
C ASP A 135 -7.70 12.67 -18.47
N THR A 136 -7.39 13.72 -19.17
CA THR A 136 -7.71 15.11 -18.78
C THR A 136 -9.21 15.42 -18.80
N ASP A 137 -10.04 14.64 -19.50
CA ASP A 137 -11.50 14.80 -19.57
C ASP A 137 -12.20 13.88 -18.54
N SER A 138 -11.43 13.23 -17.66
CA SER A 138 -11.91 12.31 -16.63
C SER A 138 -12.50 11.00 -17.18
N LEU A 139 -12.20 10.62 -18.41
CA LEU A 139 -12.49 9.28 -18.91
C LEU A 139 -11.56 8.27 -18.22
N VAL A 140 -12.08 7.07 -17.99
CA VAL A 140 -11.41 6.07 -17.15
C VAL A 140 -11.32 4.74 -17.88
N VAL A 141 -10.13 4.14 -17.84
CA VAL A 141 -9.89 2.73 -18.16
C VAL A 141 -9.48 2.02 -16.86
N LEU A 142 -10.12 0.90 -16.57
CA LEU A 142 -9.81 0.07 -15.41
C LEU A 142 -9.03 -1.17 -15.85
N GLY A 143 -8.16 -1.64 -14.98
CA GLY A 143 -7.41 -2.86 -15.15
C GLY A 143 -7.06 -3.52 -13.83
N SER A 144 -6.48 -4.69 -13.91
CA SER A 144 -5.94 -5.40 -12.74
C SER A 144 -4.71 -6.18 -13.11
N ALA A 145 -3.74 -6.24 -12.22
CA ALA A 145 -2.55 -7.06 -12.35
C ALA A 145 -2.49 -8.08 -11.22
N THR A 146 -1.85 -9.21 -11.49
CA THR A 146 -1.57 -10.24 -10.48
C THR A 146 -0.12 -10.10 -10.03
N VAL A 147 0.10 -10.13 -8.73
CA VAL A 147 1.44 -10.10 -8.12
C VAL A 147 2.15 -11.43 -8.39
N LEU A 148 3.38 -11.38 -8.88
CA LEU A 148 4.22 -12.53 -9.16
C LEU A 148 5.03 -12.94 -7.91
N VAL A 149 5.67 -14.11 -7.97
CA VAL A 149 6.45 -14.67 -6.85
C VAL A 149 7.60 -13.77 -6.39
N ASP A 150 8.13 -12.95 -7.30
CA ASP A 150 9.22 -11.99 -7.04
C ASP A 150 8.72 -10.60 -6.57
N GLY A 151 7.39 -10.46 -6.33
CA GLY A 151 6.78 -9.21 -5.94
C GLY A 151 6.57 -8.21 -7.08
N THR A 152 6.88 -8.58 -8.33
CA THR A 152 6.60 -7.74 -9.50
C THR A 152 5.16 -7.95 -9.99
N TRP A 153 4.65 -7.01 -10.77
CA TRP A 153 3.37 -7.10 -11.47
C TRP A 153 3.41 -6.37 -12.80
N THR A 154 2.61 -6.80 -13.74
CA THR A 154 2.46 -6.18 -15.06
C THR A 154 1.04 -6.35 -15.59
N VAL A 155 0.59 -5.38 -16.40
CA VAL A 155 -0.70 -5.43 -17.09
C VAL A 155 -0.64 -4.60 -18.36
N ASP A 156 -1.35 -5.04 -19.38
CA ASP A 156 -1.60 -4.27 -20.59
C ASP A 156 -2.96 -3.57 -20.50
N LEU A 157 -2.97 -2.25 -20.61
CA LEU A 157 -4.19 -1.44 -20.64
C LEU A 157 -4.45 -0.94 -22.07
N ASP A 158 -5.66 -1.15 -22.58
CA ASP A 158 -6.12 -0.55 -23.83
C ASP A 158 -6.66 0.87 -23.55
N LEU A 159 -5.88 1.87 -23.95
CA LEU A 159 -6.20 3.28 -23.76
C LEU A 159 -6.93 3.89 -24.97
N SER A 160 -7.40 3.09 -25.95
CA SER A 160 -8.03 3.55 -27.18
C SER A 160 -9.25 4.45 -26.97
N THR A 161 -9.90 4.36 -25.82
CA THR A 161 -11.07 5.18 -25.43
C THR A 161 -10.69 6.49 -24.74
N LEU A 162 -9.43 6.63 -24.32
CA LEU A 162 -8.94 7.84 -23.67
C LEU A 162 -8.50 8.88 -24.70
N LYS A 163 -8.56 10.14 -24.30
CA LYS A 163 -8.13 11.26 -25.10
C LYS A 163 -6.60 11.36 -25.09
N ASP A 164 -6.05 11.78 -26.26
CA ASP A 164 -4.63 12.13 -26.36
C ASP A 164 -4.28 13.27 -25.39
N GLY A 165 -3.14 13.14 -24.71
CA GLY A 165 -2.66 14.08 -23.71
C GLY A 165 -2.05 13.39 -22.48
N VAL A 166 -2.10 14.05 -21.35
CA VAL A 166 -1.58 13.49 -20.09
C VAL A 166 -2.55 12.45 -19.55
N ILE A 167 -2.04 11.25 -19.33
CA ILE A 167 -2.73 10.16 -18.64
C ILE A 167 -2.14 10.03 -17.24
N THR A 168 -3.02 9.93 -16.24
CA THR A 168 -2.63 9.58 -14.86
C THR A 168 -3.04 8.13 -14.58
N VAL A 169 -2.09 7.31 -14.19
CA VAL A 169 -2.33 5.92 -13.77
C VAL A 169 -2.25 5.85 -12.27
N TYR A 170 -3.25 5.26 -11.65
CA TYR A 170 -3.33 4.96 -10.23
C TYR A 170 -3.25 3.45 -10.03
N ALA A 171 -2.59 3.04 -8.95
CA ALA A 171 -2.57 1.65 -8.50
C ALA A 171 -2.85 1.57 -7.00
N ASN A 172 -3.70 0.64 -6.60
CA ASN A 172 -3.99 0.33 -5.21
C ASN A 172 -4.26 -1.16 -5.02
N GLY A 173 -4.32 -1.61 -3.78
CA GLY A 173 -4.60 -2.99 -3.45
C GLY A 173 -4.58 -3.24 -1.95
N ALA A 174 -5.07 -4.42 -1.56
CA ALA A 174 -4.96 -4.94 -0.21
C ALA A 174 -4.41 -6.36 -0.28
N ASN A 175 -3.60 -6.73 0.71
CA ASN A 175 -3.07 -8.09 0.81
C ASN A 175 -4.08 -9.05 1.48
N SER A 176 -3.74 -10.32 1.59
CA SER A 176 -4.56 -11.39 2.20
C SER A 176 -4.94 -11.13 3.66
N LEU A 177 -4.22 -10.26 4.34
CA LEU A 177 -4.52 -9.82 5.72
C LEU A 177 -5.42 -8.58 5.77
N PHE A 178 -5.98 -8.16 4.62
CA PHE A 178 -6.79 -6.95 4.46
C PHE A 178 -6.08 -5.64 4.83
N ALA A 179 -4.75 -5.65 4.92
CA ALA A 179 -3.96 -4.44 5.01
C ALA A 179 -3.90 -3.77 3.63
N THR A 180 -4.33 -2.51 3.55
CA THR A 180 -4.37 -1.74 2.30
C THR A 180 -3.07 -0.99 2.09
N ALA A 181 -2.55 -1.01 0.85
CA ALA A 181 -1.49 -0.11 0.43
C ALA A 181 -2.05 1.29 0.15
N ASP A 182 -1.25 2.32 0.37
CA ASP A 182 -1.56 3.66 -0.10
C ASP A 182 -1.68 3.67 -1.62
N GLU A 183 -2.67 4.41 -2.15
CA GLU A 183 -2.80 4.59 -3.59
C GLU A 183 -1.58 5.37 -4.12
N VAL A 184 -0.92 4.81 -5.13
CA VAL A 184 0.19 5.45 -5.83
C VAL A 184 -0.24 5.86 -7.23
N ASN A 185 0.40 6.89 -7.79
CA ASN A 185 0.12 7.32 -9.15
C ASN A 185 1.38 7.77 -9.89
N THR A 186 1.27 7.78 -11.21
CA THR A 186 2.27 8.32 -12.15
C THR A 186 1.58 8.88 -13.39
N THR A 187 2.29 9.70 -14.15
CA THR A 187 1.76 10.32 -15.38
C THR A 187 2.70 10.09 -16.54
N PHE A 188 2.15 10.05 -17.75
CA PHE A 188 2.88 10.06 -19.01
C PHE A 188 2.04 10.76 -20.10
N ASN A 189 2.68 11.21 -21.19
CA ASN A 189 1.97 11.70 -22.35
C ASN A 189 1.57 10.56 -23.27
N TYR A 190 0.32 10.56 -23.70
CA TYR A 190 -0.27 9.57 -24.58
C TYR A 190 -0.72 10.21 -25.88
N SER A 191 -0.42 9.56 -27.00
CA SER A 191 -0.99 9.90 -28.30
C SER A 191 -1.33 8.61 -29.06
N SER A 192 -2.58 8.48 -29.43
CA SER A 192 -3.09 7.34 -30.22
C SER A 192 -2.52 7.32 -31.65
N THR A 193 -1.99 8.44 -32.13
CA THR A 193 -1.42 8.58 -33.46
C THR A 193 0.10 8.74 -33.42
N THR A 194 0.78 8.07 -34.34
CA THR A 194 2.21 8.32 -34.57
C THR A 194 2.36 9.72 -35.20
N ALA A 195 3.22 10.55 -34.62
CA ALA A 195 3.56 11.82 -35.27
C ALA A 195 4.08 11.54 -36.70
N LEU A 196 3.44 12.12 -37.70
CA LEU A 196 3.90 12.01 -39.08
C LEU A 196 5.26 12.72 -39.17
N VAL A 197 6.32 11.94 -39.26
CA VAL A 197 7.63 12.49 -39.63
C VAL A 197 7.54 12.84 -41.10
N VAL A 198 7.22 14.10 -41.40
CA VAL A 198 7.30 14.62 -42.77
C VAL A 198 8.78 14.60 -43.14
N PRO A 199 9.20 13.79 -44.13
CA PRO A 199 10.59 13.75 -44.51
C PRO A 199 11.03 15.15 -44.95
N SER A 200 12.21 15.59 -44.51
CA SER A 200 12.77 16.92 -44.78
C SER A 200 12.92 17.26 -46.27
N TYR A 201 12.76 16.32 -47.18
CA TYR A 201 12.79 16.59 -48.60
C TYR A 201 11.56 17.35 -49.10
N TRP A 202 10.41 17.33 -48.41
CA TRP A 202 9.23 18.13 -48.73
C TRP A 202 9.45 19.61 -48.48
N GLU A 203 10.29 19.99 -47.54
CA GLU A 203 10.66 21.38 -47.30
C GLU A 203 11.50 21.97 -48.45
N ARG A 204 12.30 21.14 -49.18
CA ARG A 204 13.06 21.58 -50.35
C ARG A 204 12.18 21.78 -51.56
N TYR A 205 11.09 21.03 -51.72
CA TYR A 205 10.19 21.15 -52.89
C TYR A 205 9.29 22.37 -52.80
N SER A 206 8.91 22.85 -51.66
CA SER A 206 8.11 24.09 -51.51
C SER A 206 8.91 25.34 -51.77
N ALA A 207 10.25 25.29 -51.68
CA ALA A 207 11.13 26.41 -51.99
C ALA A 207 11.48 26.57 -53.51
N GLU A 208 11.20 25.51 -54.32
CA GLU A 208 11.56 25.47 -55.76
C GLU A 208 10.38 25.64 -56.72
N LEU A 209 9.18 25.98 -56.23
CA LEU A 209 8.09 26.34 -57.17
C LEU A 209 8.41 27.69 -57.84
N PRO A 210 8.70 27.72 -59.16
CA PRO A 210 8.93 29.01 -59.82
C PRO A 210 7.64 29.82 -59.77
N SER A 211 7.75 31.06 -59.29
CA SER A 211 6.67 32.02 -59.41
C SER A 211 6.29 32.16 -60.88
N GLN A 212 5.15 31.64 -61.30
CA GLN A 212 4.61 31.91 -62.63
C GLN A 212 4.26 33.43 -62.68
N LYS A 213 5.09 34.17 -63.36
CA LYS A 213 4.78 35.55 -63.75
C LYS A 213 3.56 35.51 -64.67
N ALA A 214 2.45 36.08 -64.19
CA ALA A 214 1.33 36.41 -65.05
C ALA A 214 1.80 37.41 -66.09
N ALA A 215 1.61 37.07 -67.37
CA ALA A 215 1.72 37.99 -68.50
C ALA A 215 0.36 38.67 -68.77
#